data_3d2bb0c99937aabb1d805d1912d45932
#
_entry.id   3d2bb0c99937aabb1d805d1912d45932
#
_cell.length_a   1.000
_cell.length_b   1.000
_cell.length_c   1.000
_cell.angle_alpha   90.00
_cell.angle_beta   90.00
_cell.angle_gamma   90.00
#
_symmetry.space_group_name_H-M   'P 1'
#
loop_
_entity.id
_entity.type
_entity.pdbx_description
1 polymer ?
#
loop_
_entity_poly.entity_id
_entity_poly.type
_entity_poly.pdbx_seq_one_letter_code
_entity_poly.pdbx_strand_id
1 'polypeptide(L)'
;LANICSKVHLVHRRDELRAEKILQDRIFKKADEGIIQIHWNNELEEVLGDASGVTGVKLKNKDSSSSTIDLHGVFIAIGHNPNTEIFDGQLDMKDGYIVIKSGLDGSVTQTSVPGVFAAGDVADKVYRQAITSAGFGCMAALDAEKFLSE
;
A
#
# COMPACT_ATOMS: atom_id res chain seq x y z
N LEU A 1 -4.68 -3.43 -14.18
CA LEU A 1 -4.26 -2.52 -15.27
C LEU A 1 -4.17 -3.25 -16.61
N ALA A 2 -3.52 -4.40 -16.73
CA ALA A 2 -3.34 -5.13 -18.00
C ALA A 2 -4.65 -5.53 -18.74
N ASN A 3 -5.81 -5.43 -18.09
CA ASN A 3 -7.11 -5.69 -18.73
C ASN A 3 -7.82 -4.42 -19.22
N ILE A 4 -7.31 -3.23 -18.87
CA ILE A 4 -7.97 -1.95 -19.17
C ILE A 4 -7.04 -0.95 -19.86
N CYS A 5 -5.74 -1.17 -19.83
CA CYS A 5 -4.76 -0.32 -20.48
C CYS A 5 -4.20 -1.02 -21.73
N SER A 6 -3.87 -0.24 -22.74
CA SER A 6 -3.22 -0.73 -23.96
C SER A 6 -1.79 -1.21 -23.69
N LYS A 7 -1.10 -0.59 -22.75
CA LYS A 7 0.25 -0.98 -22.31
C LYS A 7 0.44 -0.66 -20.83
N VAL A 8 1.17 -1.54 -20.15
CA VAL A 8 1.55 -1.38 -18.74
C VAL A 8 3.06 -1.51 -18.62
N HIS A 9 3.69 -0.56 -17.97
CA HIS A 9 5.09 -0.58 -17.61
C HIS A 9 5.22 -0.99 -16.14
N LEU A 10 5.81 -2.17 -15.89
CA LEU A 10 6.12 -2.65 -14.54
C LEU A 10 7.57 -2.31 -14.21
N VAL A 11 7.78 -1.38 -13.31
CA VAL A 11 9.12 -0.97 -12.87
C VAL A 11 9.49 -1.73 -11.60
N HIS A 12 10.62 -2.42 -11.60
CA HIS A 12 11.09 -3.19 -10.45
C HIS A 12 12.59 -2.97 -10.21
N ARG A 13 12.94 -2.65 -8.95
CA ARG A 13 14.32 -2.32 -8.54
C ARG A 13 15.31 -3.50 -8.56
N ARG A 14 14.84 -4.71 -8.78
CA ARG A 14 15.62 -5.95 -8.86
C ARG A 14 15.38 -6.64 -10.19
N ASP A 15 16.07 -7.71 -10.42
CA ASP A 15 15.97 -8.58 -11.59
C ASP A 15 15.02 -9.76 -11.40
N GLU A 16 14.35 -9.85 -10.24
CA GLU A 16 13.37 -10.89 -9.92
C GLU A 16 12.17 -10.34 -9.14
N LEU A 17 10.99 -10.91 -9.33
CA LEU A 17 9.78 -10.60 -8.58
C LEU A 17 9.75 -11.40 -7.27
N ARG A 18 9.11 -10.81 -6.24
CA ARG A 18 8.87 -11.45 -4.94
C ARG A 18 7.45 -11.96 -4.75
N ALA A 19 6.59 -11.74 -5.74
CA ALA A 19 5.20 -12.17 -5.71
C ALA A 19 5.10 -13.70 -5.66
N GLU A 20 3.92 -14.21 -5.30
CA GLU A 20 3.57 -15.62 -5.44
C GLU A 20 3.78 -16.10 -6.88
N LYS A 21 4.26 -17.34 -7.05
CA LYS A 21 4.64 -17.88 -8.36
C LYS A 21 3.52 -17.77 -9.39
N ILE A 22 2.29 -18.07 -9.01
CA ILE A 22 1.13 -17.98 -9.91
C ILE A 22 0.89 -16.56 -10.44
N LEU A 23 1.23 -15.53 -9.65
CA LEU A 23 1.13 -14.14 -10.06
C LEU A 23 2.28 -13.76 -11.00
N GLN A 24 3.49 -14.27 -10.73
CA GLN A 24 4.64 -14.11 -11.62
C GLN A 24 4.36 -14.71 -13.00
N ASP A 25 3.86 -15.95 -13.05
CA ASP A 25 3.53 -16.64 -14.30
C ASP A 25 2.50 -15.84 -15.13
N ARG A 26 1.51 -15.24 -14.46
CA ARG A 26 0.52 -14.36 -15.11
C ARG A 26 1.15 -13.09 -15.67
N ILE A 27 2.08 -12.49 -14.95
CA ILE A 27 2.79 -11.28 -15.39
C ILE A 27 3.66 -11.61 -16.61
N PHE A 28 4.44 -12.68 -16.55
CA PHE A 28 5.30 -13.10 -17.66
C PHE A 28 4.48 -13.44 -18.91
N LYS A 29 3.36 -14.15 -18.77
CA LYS A 29 2.45 -14.39 -19.88
C LYS A 29 1.96 -13.08 -20.50
N LYS A 30 1.59 -12.08 -19.71
CA LYS A 30 1.18 -10.76 -20.21
C LYS A 30 2.32 -9.97 -20.83
N ALA A 31 3.54 -10.19 -20.38
CA ALA A 31 4.74 -9.61 -20.99
C ALA A 31 5.02 -10.26 -22.36
N ASP A 32 4.90 -11.58 -22.48
CA ASP A 32 5.04 -12.30 -23.76
C ASP A 32 3.95 -11.89 -24.78
N GLU A 33 2.74 -11.58 -24.30
CA GLU A 33 1.65 -11.01 -25.11
C GLU A 33 1.92 -9.54 -25.52
N GLY A 34 2.99 -8.92 -25.02
CA GLY A 34 3.35 -7.51 -25.32
C GLY A 34 2.53 -6.46 -24.58
N ILE A 35 1.63 -6.86 -23.68
CA ILE A 35 0.77 -5.96 -22.90
C ILE A 35 1.56 -5.34 -21.74
N ILE A 36 2.43 -6.12 -21.09
CA ILE A 36 3.28 -5.65 -20.01
C ILE A 36 4.72 -5.56 -20.50
N GLN A 37 5.36 -4.44 -20.21
CA GLN A 37 6.81 -4.28 -20.37
C GLN A 37 7.45 -4.17 -18.99
N ILE A 38 8.37 -5.07 -18.67
CA ILE A 38 9.05 -5.09 -17.37
C ILE A 38 10.37 -4.33 -17.49
N HIS A 39 10.59 -3.40 -16.58
CA HIS A 39 11.82 -2.63 -16.43
C HIS A 39 12.55 -3.09 -15.18
N TRP A 40 13.45 -4.04 -15.37
CA TRP A 40 14.27 -4.58 -14.29
C TRP A 40 15.39 -3.62 -13.89
N ASN A 41 15.77 -3.67 -12.60
CA ASN A 41 16.86 -2.84 -12.05
C ASN A 41 16.62 -1.33 -12.23
N ASN A 42 15.35 -0.92 -12.28
CA ASN A 42 14.95 0.47 -12.40
C ASN A 42 14.15 0.93 -11.18
N GLU A 43 14.31 2.18 -10.84
CA GLU A 43 13.54 2.89 -9.83
C GLU A 43 12.88 4.12 -10.47
N LEU A 44 11.74 4.54 -9.93
CA LEU A 44 11.10 5.78 -10.33
C LEU A 44 11.92 6.94 -9.77
N GLU A 45 12.43 7.81 -10.66
CA GLU A 45 13.17 9.01 -10.30
C GLU A 45 12.23 10.21 -10.19
N GLU A 46 11.34 10.37 -11.18
CA GLU A 46 10.45 11.53 -11.27
C GLU A 46 9.18 11.17 -12.03
N VAL A 47 8.06 11.75 -11.62
CA VAL A 47 6.80 11.72 -12.38
C VAL A 47 6.66 13.04 -13.13
N LEU A 48 6.57 12.95 -14.45
CA LEU A 48 6.44 14.10 -15.34
C LEU A 48 4.95 14.41 -15.58
N GLY A 49 4.64 15.70 -15.66
CA GLY A 49 3.27 16.13 -15.91
C GLY A 49 3.18 17.59 -16.30
N ASP A 50 2.00 17.97 -16.76
CA ASP A 50 1.64 19.33 -17.12
C ASP A 50 0.22 19.67 -16.60
N ALA A 51 -0.38 20.74 -17.11
CA ALA A 51 -1.73 21.15 -16.73
C ALA A 51 -2.83 20.10 -17.06
N SER A 52 -2.54 19.13 -17.93
CA SER A 52 -3.44 18.04 -18.30
C SER A 52 -3.30 16.80 -17.41
N GLY A 53 -2.27 16.74 -16.56
CA GLY A 53 -1.99 15.64 -15.64
C GLY A 53 -0.63 14.97 -15.89
N VAL A 54 -0.55 13.67 -15.59
CA VAL A 54 0.68 12.89 -15.79
C VAL A 54 0.94 12.66 -17.28
N THR A 55 2.13 13.02 -17.74
CA THR A 55 2.57 12.84 -19.13
C THR A 55 3.66 11.78 -19.29
N GLY A 56 4.38 11.43 -18.22
CA GLY A 56 5.44 10.45 -18.29
C GLY A 56 6.12 10.18 -16.95
N VAL A 57 7.15 9.36 -16.99
CA VAL A 57 8.03 9.09 -15.85
C VAL A 57 9.48 9.07 -16.32
N LYS A 58 10.36 9.49 -15.43
CA LYS A 58 11.79 9.30 -15.53
C LYS A 58 12.21 8.15 -14.64
N LEU A 59 12.86 7.17 -15.21
CA LEU A 59 13.39 6.01 -14.52
C LEU A 59 14.91 6.12 -14.40
N LYS A 60 15.42 5.70 -13.27
CA LYS A 60 16.85 5.57 -12.99
C LYS A 60 17.20 4.09 -12.91
N ASN A 61 18.12 3.66 -13.75
CA ASN A 61 18.66 2.30 -13.72
C ASN A 61 19.75 2.17 -12.64
N LYS A 62 20.02 0.96 -12.23
CA LYS A 62 21.06 0.64 -11.24
C LYS A 62 22.49 1.07 -11.71
N ASP A 63 22.74 1.15 -12.99
CA ASP A 63 23.99 1.67 -13.58
C ASP A 63 24.05 3.20 -13.64
N SER A 64 23.07 3.88 -13.04
CA SER A 64 22.89 5.33 -13.06
C SER A 64 22.47 5.95 -14.39
N SER A 65 22.17 5.14 -15.40
CA SER A 65 21.52 5.64 -16.62
C SER A 65 20.08 6.03 -16.35
N SER A 66 19.56 7.02 -17.05
CA SER A 66 18.17 7.44 -16.94
C SER A 66 17.44 7.29 -18.26
N SER A 67 16.18 6.93 -18.21
CA SER A 67 15.28 6.84 -19.37
C SER A 67 13.93 7.47 -19.07
N THR A 68 13.28 8.00 -20.08
CA THR A 68 11.94 8.57 -19.96
C THR A 68 10.93 7.69 -20.70
N ILE A 69 9.75 7.52 -20.10
CA ILE A 69 8.64 6.77 -20.68
C ILE A 69 7.41 7.67 -20.67
N ASP A 70 6.79 7.85 -21.82
CA ASP A 70 5.51 8.57 -21.94
C ASP A 70 4.38 7.65 -21.48
N LEU A 71 3.52 8.16 -20.59
CA LEU A 71 2.37 7.45 -20.03
C LEU A 71 1.36 8.41 -19.42
N HIS A 72 0.15 7.92 -19.14
CA HIS A 72 -0.97 8.74 -18.69
C HIS A 72 -1.33 8.53 -17.21
N GLY A 73 -0.63 7.67 -16.51
CA GLY A 73 -0.90 7.42 -15.08
C GLY A 73 0.18 6.56 -14.43
N VAL A 74 0.39 6.78 -13.14
CA VAL A 74 1.38 6.08 -12.33
C VAL A 74 0.74 5.54 -11.07
N PHE A 75 1.03 4.28 -10.76
CA PHE A 75 0.69 3.66 -9.48
C PHE A 75 1.97 3.37 -8.70
N ILE A 76 2.08 3.90 -7.52
CA ILE A 76 3.17 3.61 -6.59
C ILE A 76 2.77 2.42 -5.72
N ALA A 77 3.38 1.25 -5.97
CA ALA A 77 3.04 -0.01 -5.31
C ALA A 77 4.27 -0.63 -4.63
N ILE A 78 4.98 0.17 -3.81
CA ILE A 78 6.27 -0.20 -3.20
C ILE A 78 6.16 -0.59 -1.72
N GLY A 79 4.96 -0.66 -1.18
CA GLY A 79 4.64 -0.99 0.21
C GLY A 79 3.69 0.02 0.83
N HIS A 80 3.42 -0.17 2.12
CA HIS A 80 2.56 0.68 2.91
C HIS A 80 3.35 1.28 4.06
N ASN A 81 3.14 2.56 4.29
CA ASN A 81 3.56 3.26 5.49
C ASN A 81 2.31 3.90 6.10
N PRO A 82 1.89 3.51 7.30
CA PRO A 82 0.69 4.08 7.91
C PRO A 82 0.93 5.56 8.27
N ASN A 83 -0.08 6.41 8.07
CA ASN A 83 -0.01 7.83 8.42
C ASN A 83 -0.31 8.03 9.92
N THR A 84 0.58 7.57 10.77
CA THR A 84 0.41 7.52 12.23
C THR A 84 1.38 8.43 12.97
N GLU A 85 2.28 9.11 12.28
CA GLU A 85 3.29 10.01 12.87
C GLU A 85 2.67 11.09 13.78
N ILE A 86 1.44 11.52 13.48
CA ILE A 86 0.71 12.51 14.31
C ILE A 86 0.38 11.99 15.72
N PHE A 87 0.42 10.68 15.93
CA PHE A 87 0.16 10.03 17.23
C PHE A 87 1.42 9.62 17.97
N ASP A 88 2.59 9.94 17.42
CA ASP A 88 3.87 9.60 18.04
C ASP A 88 3.99 10.24 19.43
N GLY A 89 4.39 9.43 20.40
CA GLY A 89 4.43 9.83 21.82
C GLY A 89 3.07 10.01 22.51
N GLN A 90 1.95 9.80 21.83
CA GLN A 90 0.59 9.88 22.40
C GLN A 90 -0.06 8.51 22.57
N LEU A 91 0.20 7.58 21.63
CA LEU A 91 -0.32 6.22 21.66
C LEU A 91 0.85 5.22 21.62
N ASP A 92 0.61 4.02 22.17
CA ASP A 92 1.55 2.93 22.01
C ASP A 92 1.59 2.50 20.53
N MET A 93 2.78 2.51 19.96
CA MET A 93 3.00 2.11 18.56
C MET A 93 4.09 1.07 18.42
N LYS A 94 3.99 0.25 17.37
CA LYS A 94 5.00 -0.73 16.99
C LYS A 94 5.22 -0.71 15.49
N ASP A 95 6.46 -0.44 15.08
CA ASP A 95 6.83 -0.33 13.65
C ASP A 95 5.96 0.66 12.86
N GLY A 96 5.53 1.75 13.50
CA GLY A 96 4.64 2.76 12.92
C GLY A 96 3.16 2.41 12.97
N TYR A 97 2.74 1.26 13.49
CA TYR A 97 1.33 0.87 13.63
C TYR A 97 0.84 1.09 15.05
N ILE A 98 -0.40 1.55 15.18
CA ILE A 98 -1.04 1.75 16.48
C ILE A 98 -1.30 0.38 17.11
N VAL A 99 -0.87 0.20 18.36
CA VAL A 99 -1.13 -1.01 19.13
C VAL A 99 -2.55 -0.95 19.67
N ILE A 100 -3.33 -2.00 19.40
CA ILE A 100 -4.68 -2.18 19.94
C ILE A 100 -4.71 -3.38 20.87
N LYS A 101 -5.68 -3.39 21.80
CA LYS A 101 -5.94 -4.56 22.62
C LYS A 101 -6.38 -5.71 21.72
N SER A 102 -6.10 -6.92 22.15
CA SER A 102 -6.59 -8.13 21.50
C SER A 102 -7.06 -9.10 22.58
N GLY A 103 -7.99 -9.97 22.25
CA GLY A 103 -8.41 -11.01 23.17
C GLY A 103 -9.92 -11.17 23.29
N LEU A 104 -10.34 -11.87 24.33
CA LEU A 104 -11.74 -12.27 24.55
C LEU A 104 -12.52 -11.31 25.43
N ASP A 105 -11.88 -10.32 26.05
CA ASP A 105 -12.48 -9.45 27.07
C ASP A 105 -13.22 -8.23 26.49
N GLY A 106 -13.36 -8.17 25.16
CA GLY A 106 -13.95 -7.03 24.44
C GLY A 106 -12.99 -5.85 24.31
N SER A 107 -13.49 -4.76 23.72
CA SER A 107 -12.69 -3.55 23.45
C SER A 107 -11.42 -3.83 22.64
N VAL A 108 -11.55 -4.71 21.66
CA VAL A 108 -10.43 -5.23 20.84
C VAL A 108 -9.69 -4.11 20.12
N THR A 109 -10.42 -3.05 19.73
CA THR A 109 -9.88 -1.92 18.97
C THR A 109 -9.37 -0.77 19.86
N GLN A 110 -9.49 -0.91 21.19
CA GLN A 110 -9.00 0.11 22.12
C GLN A 110 -7.47 0.22 22.08
N THR A 111 -6.99 1.45 22.07
CA THR A 111 -5.57 1.77 22.14
C THR A 111 -5.06 1.83 23.59
N SER A 112 -3.83 2.29 23.78
CA SER A 112 -3.27 2.55 25.14
C SER A 112 -3.99 3.67 25.89
N VAL A 113 -4.73 4.53 25.18
CA VAL A 113 -5.48 5.65 25.77
C VAL A 113 -6.96 5.30 25.83
N PRO A 114 -7.62 5.36 27.02
CA PRO A 114 -9.04 5.11 27.17
C PRO A 114 -9.88 6.06 26.28
N GLY A 115 -10.90 5.52 25.61
CA GLY A 115 -11.77 6.27 24.70
C GLY A 115 -11.16 6.53 23.32
N VAL A 116 -9.95 6.04 23.04
CA VAL A 116 -9.32 6.09 21.73
C VAL A 116 -9.26 4.68 21.14
N PHE A 117 -9.80 4.53 19.94
CA PHE A 117 -9.91 3.26 19.22
C PHE A 117 -9.22 3.38 17.88
N ALA A 118 -8.60 2.29 17.39
CA ALA A 118 -7.96 2.26 16.09
C ALA A 118 -8.42 1.04 15.28
N ALA A 119 -8.64 1.25 13.97
CA ALA A 119 -9.11 0.22 13.05
C ALA A 119 -8.51 0.41 11.65
N GLY A 120 -8.48 -0.67 10.87
CA GLY A 120 -7.97 -0.65 9.51
C GLY A 120 -6.44 -0.63 9.44
N ASP A 121 -5.92 -0.10 8.33
CA ASP A 121 -4.50 -0.19 7.97
C ASP A 121 -3.56 0.47 8.99
N VAL A 122 -4.03 1.37 9.82
CA VAL A 122 -3.23 2.01 10.88
C VAL A 122 -2.89 1.05 12.04
N ALA A 123 -3.67 -0.02 12.20
CA ALA A 123 -3.48 -1.07 13.22
C ALA A 123 -3.20 -2.45 12.62
N ASP A 124 -3.56 -2.68 11.35
CA ASP A 124 -3.36 -3.95 10.65
C ASP A 124 -2.09 -3.93 9.79
N LYS A 125 -0.97 -4.35 10.37
CA LYS A 125 0.30 -4.49 9.64
C LYS A 125 0.32 -5.69 8.68
N VAL A 126 -0.55 -6.69 8.88
CA VAL A 126 -0.42 -8.01 8.25
C VAL A 126 -1.31 -8.15 7.03
N TYR A 127 -2.60 -7.97 7.17
CA TYR A 127 -3.57 -8.29 6.12
C TYR A 127 -3.83 -7.11 5.19
N ARG A 128 -4.14 -5.94 5.74
CA ARG A 128 -4.37 -4.69 4.99
C ARG A 128 -5.35 -4.87 3.84
N GLN A 129 -6.48 -5.48 4.14
CA GLN A 129 -7.55 -5.74 3.18
C GLN A 129 -8.78 -4.90 3.51
N ALA A 130 -9.52 -4.49 2.48
CA ALA A 130 -10.75 -3.72 2.66
C ALA A 130 -11.75 -4.42 3.59
N ILE A 131 -11.87 -5.74 3.50
CA ILE A 131 -12.79 -6.52 4.34
C ILE A 131 -12.32 -6.57 5.80
N THR A 132 -11.03 -6.68 6.07
CA THR A 132 -10.51 -6.63 7.44
C THR A 132 -10.71 -5.25 8.03
N SER A 133 -10.43 -4.20 7.27
CA SER A 133 -10.66 -2.80 7.69
C SER A 133 -12.14 -2.54 8.00
N ALA A 134 -13.07 -3.05 7.18
CA ALA A 134 -14.50 -2.93 7.44
C ALA A 134 -14.92 -3.65 8.74
N GLY A 135 -14.40 -4.87 8.95
CA GLY A 135 -14.65 -5.64 10.17
C GLY A 135 -14.14 -4.94 11.43
N PHE A 136 -12.89 -4.48 11.40
CA PHE A 136 -12.31 -3.71 12.52
C PHE A 136 -13.03 -2.38 12.72
N GLY A 137 -13.46 -1.70 11.67
CA GLY A 137 -14.26 -0.47 11.77
C GLY A 137 -15.60 -0.70 12.47
N CYS A 138 -16.30 -1.80 12.18
CA CYS A 138 -17.50 -2.20 12.89
C CYS A 138 -17.22 -2.46 14.39
N MET A 139 -16.16 -3.19 14.70
CA MET A 139 -15.77 -3.45 16.09
C MET A 139 -15.40 -2.16 16.83
N ALA A 140 -14.70 -1.23 16.18
CA ALA A 140 -14.35 0.05 16.79
C ALA A 140 -15.58 0.91 17.10
N ALA A 141 -16.59 0.89 16.23
CA ALA A 141 -17.86 1.58 16.49
C ALA A 141 -18.59 1.00 17.71
N LEU A 142 -18.65 -0.33 17.85
CA LEU A 142 -19.26 -1.01 18.98
C LEU A 142 -18.47 -0.77 20.28
N ASP A 143 -17.15 -0.80 20.22
CA ASP A 143 -16.29 -0.50 21.38
C ASP A 143 -16.48 0.95 21.83
N ALA A 144 -16.60 1.90 20.89
CA ALA A 144 -16.87 3.31 21.20
C ALA A 144 -18.27 3.52 21.81
N GLU A 145 -19.32 2.87 21.26
CA GLU A 145 -20.68 2.91 21.80
C GLU A 145 -20.71 2.40 23.25
N LYS A 146 -20.06 1.26 23.49
CA LYS A 146 -19.95 0.70 24.83
C LYS A 146 -19.25 1.67 25.80
N PHE A 147 -18.11 2.24 25.41
CA PHE A 147 -17.36 3.20 26.23
C PHE A 147 -18.19 4.43 26.60
N LEU A 148 -19.03 4.92 25.68
CA LEU A 148 -19.91 6.07 25.94
C LEU A 148 -21.13 5.74 26.79
N SER A 149 -21.44 4.46 26.99
CA SER A 149 -22.59 3.98 27.77
C SER A 149 -22.25 3.68 29.22
N GLU A 150 -20.96 3.56 29.52
CA GLU A 150 -20.42 3.38 30.88
C GLU A 150 -20.24 4.71 31.59
#